data_52cfdf2080383716caa040619b454883
#
_entry.id   52cfdf2080383716caa040619b454883
#
_cell.length_a   1.000
_cell.length_b   1.000
_cell.length_c   1.000
_cell.angle_alpha   90.00
_cell.angle_beta   90.00
_cell.angle_gamma   90.00
#
_symmetry.space_group_name_H-M   'P 1'
#
loop_
_entity.id
_entity.type
_entity.pdbx_description
1 polymer ?
#
loop_
_entity_poly.entity_id
_entity_poly.type
_entity_poly.pdbx_seq_one_letter_code
_entity_poly.pdbx_strand_id
1 'polypeptide(L)'
;MRPIHELYTKLSEPRKIAITMHQKPDADAMGSTLGLYHFLVQFGHEVQVISPTNWARWLDWMPNVNKVLDYELHKTKADEFLESADWLFCLDFNHFGRTKLLAPKLAELNCTKILIDHHQEPDVQSFTFGVSSTGKSSTCEMVFDFIVQSGHRDKINIFISECLYAGVVADTGSFRFSSTHASVHHMVASLKELGLQHTKVHEALYDNFLENRLRFLGHVLSNRMEVIYELNTAVIYITKADLLKYNIKTGDTEGIVNYPQSIQGIKLVGFVVDRDEERKWSFRSKGNFDCNTFARKYFGGGGHFNAAGGQDKESLEKTIQKFKQAIRENKELLQ
;
A
#
# COMPACT_ATOMS: atom_id res chain seq x y z
N MET A 1 4.60 -21.96 5.98
CA MET A 1 4.02 -21.57 4.67
C MET A 1 4.67 -22.42 3.57
N ARG A 2 3.86 -23.10 2.75
CA ARG A 2 4.30 -23.90 1.59
C ARG A 2 4.45 -23.00 0.35
N PRO A 3 5.26 -23.39 -0.65
CA PRO A 3 5.44 -22.63 -1.87
C PRO A 3 4.13 -22.44 -2.67
N ILE A 4 3.90 -21.22 -3.18
CA ILE A 4 2.65 -20.87 -3.88
C ILE A 4 2.46 -21.66 -5.20
N HIS A 5 3.55 -22.09 -5.83
CA HIS A 5 3.47 -22.83 -7.10
C HIS A 5 2.73 -24.19 -6.98
N GLU A 6 2.59 -24.73 -5.77
CA GLU A 6 1.79 -25.95 -5.53
C GLU A 6 0.28 -25.73 -5.78
N LEU A 7 -0.16 -24.48 -5.91
CA LEU A 7 -1.55 -24.13 -6.23
C LEU A 7 -1.82 -24.06 -7.75
N TYR A 8 -0.78 -23.96 -8.59
CA TYR A 8 -0.97 -23.69 -10.02
C TYR A 8 -1.84 -24.73 -10.73
N THR A 9 -1.67 -26.00 -10.41
CA THR A 9 -2.47 -27.09 -10.99
C THR A 9 -3.93 -27.11 -10.52
N LYS A 10 -4.25 -26.40 -9.44
CA LYS A 10 -5.59 -26.34 -8.83
C LYS A 10 -6.40 -25.12 -9.26
N LEU A 11 -5.82 -24.22 -10.06
CA LEU A 11 -6.49 -23.00 -10.52
C LEU A 11 -7.66 -23.28 -11.47
N SER A 12 -7.68 -24.42 -12.15
CA SER A 12 -8.76 -24.81 -13.06
C SER A 12 -9.98 -25.43 -12.36
N GLU A 13 -9.89 -25.71 -11.06
CA GLU A 13 -10.99 -26.27 -10.28
C GLU A 13 -11.83 -25.15 -9.67
N PRO A 14 -13.11 -24.93 -10.09
CA PRO A 14 -13.95 -23.87 -9.54
C PRO A 14 -14.05 -23.89 -8.02
N ARG A 15 -13.84 -22.74 -7.39
CA ARG A 15 -13.82 -22.56 -5.93
C ARG A 15 -14.46 -21.25 -5.52
N LYS A 16 -14.83 -21.16 -4.25
CA LYS A 16 -15.21 -19.92 -3.61
C LYS A 16 -13.96 -19.26 -2.99
N ILE A 17 -13.61 -18.08 -3.47
CA ILE A 17 -12.33 -17.41 -3.14
C ILE A 17 -12.58 -16.03 -2.58
N ALA A 18 -12.12 -15.80 -1.35
CA ALA A 18 -12.02 -14.47 -0.78
C ALA A 18 -10.63 -13.88 -1.06
N ILE A 19 -10.57 -12.57 -1.35
CA ILE A 19 -9.31 -11.81 -1.48
C ILE A 19 -9.40 -10.63 -0.52
N THR A 20 -8.36 -10.40 0.27
CA THR A 20 -8.29 -9.25 1.18
C THR A 20 -6.92 -8.59 1.16
N MET A 21 -6.86 -7.37 1.69
CA MET A 21 -5.71 -6.48 1.69
C MET A 21 -5.55 -5.79 3.04
N HIS A 22 -4.56 -4.90 3.21
CA HIS A 22 -4.43 -4.11 4.44
C HIS A 22 -5.52 -3.03 4.56
N GLN A 23 -5.71 -2.50 5.80
CA GLN A 23 -6.62 -1.37 6.06
C GLN A 23 -6.18 -0.10 5.33
N LYS A 24 -7.14 0.76 4.94
CA LYS A 24 -6.89 2.00 4.17
C LYS A 24 -5.98 1.71 2.98
N PRO A 25 -6.44 0.85 2.07
CA PRO A 25 -5.62 0.36 0.98
C PRO A 25 -5.18 1.50 0.06
N ASP A 26 -3.97 1.39 -0.40
CA ASP A 26 -3.39 2.22 -1.45
C ASP A 26 -3.57 1.58 -2.83
N ALA A 27 -2.84 2.08 -3.84
CA ALA A 27 -2.97 1.58 -5.20
C ALA A 27 -2.36 0.18 -5.38
N ASP A 28 -1.35 -0.22 -4.58
CA ASP A 28 -0.80 -1.57 -4.67
C ASP A 28 -1.75 -2.60 -4.05
N ALA A 29 -2.29 -2.32 -2.88
CA ALA A 29 -3.29 -3.17 -2.24
C ALA A 29 -4.54 -3.35 -3.11
N MET A 30 -5.11 -2.26 -3.63
CA MET A 30 -6.28 -2.32 -4.52
C MET A 30 -5.96 -2.94 -5.87
N GLY A 31 -4.84 -2.57 -6.48
CA GLY A 31 -4.41 -3.04 -7.79
C GLY A 31 -4.10 -4.54 -7.80
N SER A 32 -3.37 -5.04 -6.79
CA SER A 32 -3.04 -6.45 -6.67
C SER A 32 -4.29 -7.31 -6.46
N THR A 33 -5.21 -6.88 -5.58
CA THR A 33 -6.44 -7.64 -5.30
C THR A 33 -7.42 -7.63 -6.47
N LEU A 34 -7.64 -6.49 -7.12
CA LEU A 34 -8.49 -6.41 -8.31
C LEU A 34 -7.86 -7.09 -9.52
N GLY A 35 -6.53 -7.00 -9.70
CA GLY A 35 -5.82 -7.72 -10.74
C GLY A 35 -5.97 -9.24 -10.57
N LEU A 36 -5.79 -9.75 -9.34
CA LEU A 36 -6.00 -11.16 -9.03
C LEU A 36 -7.47 -11.57 -9.18
N TYR A 37 -8.43 -10.72 -8.76
CA TYR A 37 -9.86 -10.94 -8.97
C TYR A 37 -10.17 -11.16 -10.45
N HIS A 38 -9.73 -10.26 -11.33
CA HIS A 38 -9.96 -10.36 -12.77
C HIS A 38 -9.29 -11.59 -13.41
N PHE A 39 -8.21 -12.07 -12.84
CA PHE A 39 -7.58 -13.30 -13.26
C PHE A 39 -8.40 -14.53 -12.84
N LEU A 40 -8.76 -14.63 -11.57
CA LEU A 40 -9.40 -15.83 -11.01
C LEU A 40 -10.82 -16.05 -11.54
N VAL A 41 -11.60 -15.01 -11.77
CA VAL A 41 -12.97 -15.14 -12.33
C VAL A 41 -12.99 -15.81 -13.72
N GLN A 42 -11.89 -15.76 -14.47
CA GLN A 42 -11.79 -16.40 -15.79
C GLN A 42 -11.75 -17.94 -15.72
N PHE A 43 -11.52 -18.52 -14.54
CA PHE A 43 -11.57 -19.97 -14.31
C PHE A 43 -12.91 -20.46 -13.77
N GLY A 44 -13.91 -19.57 -13.68
CA GLY A 44 -15.22 -19.90 -13.13
C GLY A 44 -15.27 -19.93 -11.61
N HIS A 45 -14.29 -19.34 -10.92
CA HIS A 45 -14.33 -19.17 -9.47
C HIS A 45 -15.40 -18.14 -9.08
N GLU A 46 -16.04 -18.35 -7.93
CA GLU A 46 -16.82 -17.34 -7.24
C GLU A 46 -15.87 -16.51 -6.38
N VAL A 47 -15.58 -15.25 -6.77
CA VAL A 47 -14.56 -14.44 -6.14
C VAL A 47 -15.13 -13.17 -5.52
N GLN A 48 -14.77 -12.87 -4.26
CA GLN A 48 -15.14 -11.65 -3.57
C GLN A 48 -13.89 -10.95 -2.99
N VAL A 49 -13.68 -9.70 -3.39
CA VAL A 49 -12.68 -8.83 -2.75
C VAL A 49 -13.32 -8.14 -1.55
N ILE A 50 -12.64 -8.19 -0.40
CA ILE A 50 -13.08 -7.59 0.87
C ILE A 50 -11.97 -6.66 1.36
N SER A 51 -12.26 -5.36 1.37
CA SER A 51 -11.37 -4.35 1.97
C SER A 51 -11.70 -4.22 3.46
N PRO A 52 -10.70 -4.20 4.37
CA PRO A 52 -10.95 -4.01 5.79
C PRO A 52 -11.63 -2.68 6.15
N THR A 53 -11.41 -1.64 5.35
CA THR A 53 -11.94 -0.28 5.52
C THR A 53 -12.25 0.35 4.16
N ASN A 54 -12.84 1.54 4.17
CA ASN A 54 -12.93 2.37 2.98
C ASN A 54 -11.55 2.69 2.39
N TRP A 55 -11.55 3.13 1.13
CA TRP A 55 -10.37 3.53 0.37
C TRP A 55 -10.46 4.99 -0.12
N ALA A 56 -9.36 5.50 -0.64
CA ALA A 56 -9.31 6.84 -1.21
C ALA A 56 -10.09 6.92 -2.53
N ARG A 57 -10.90 7.98 -2.70
CA ARG A 57 -11.78 8.15 -3.89
C ARG A 57 -11.03 8.20 -5.21
N TRP A 58 -9.77 8.59 -5.19
CA TRP A 58 -8.93 8.58 -6.41
C TRP A 58 -8.60 7.16 -6.91
N LEU A 59 -9.00 6.09 -6.18
CA LEU A 59 -8.95 4.69 -6.63
C LEU A 59 -10.27 4.21 -7.27
N ASP A 60 -11.35 5.01 -7.22
CA ASP A 60 -12.69 4.61 -7.70
C ASP A 60 -12.76 4.33 -9.22
N TRP A 61 -11.74 4.72 -9.97
CA TRP A 61 -11.63 4.42 -11.41
C TRP A 61 -11.21 2.98 -11.71
N MET A 62 -10.65 2.26 -10.74
CA MET A 62 -10.14 0.90 -10.97
C MET A 62 -11.25 -0.05 -11.43
N PRO A 63 -10.98 -0.90 -12.43
CA PRO A 63 -11.97 -1.84 -12.95
C PRO A 63 -12.62 -2.69 -11.86
N ASN A 64 -13.95 -2.67 -11.77
CA ASN A 64 -14.75 -3.41 -10.77
C ASN A 64 -14.51 -3.05 -9.30
N VAL A 65 -13.94 -1.88 -8.99
CA VAL A 65 -13.81 -1.39 -7.60
C VAL A 65 -15.16 -1.38 -6.86
N ASN A 66 -16.27 -1.13 -7.57
CA ASN A 66 -17.61 -1.14 -7.03
C ASN A 66 -18.10 -2.54 -6.56
N LYS A 67 -17.36 -3.61 -6.85
CA LYS A 67 -17.62 -4.96 -6.35
C LYS A 67 -16.84 -5.27 -5.07
N VAL A 68 -15.94 -4.40 -4.65
CA VAL A 68 -15.20 -4.56 -3.39
C VAL A 68 -16.15 -4.32 -2.22
N LEU A 69 -16.22 -5.25 -1.28
CA LEU A 69 -16.98 -5.07 -0.05
C LEU A 69 -16.12 -4.32 0.98
N ASP A 70 -16.60 -3.18 1.43
CA ASP A 70 -16.07 -2.50 2.63
C ASP A 70 -16.58 -3.25 3.87
N TYR A 71 -15.66 -3.82 4.64
CA TYR A 71 -15.98 -4.63 5.82
C TYR A 71 -16.67 -3.81 6.93
N GLU A 72 -16.30 -2.54 7.09
CA GLU A 72 -16.95 -1.67 8.08
C GLU A 72 -18.42 -1.42 7.75
N LEU A 73 -18.79 -1.39 6.46
CA LEU A 73 -20.16 -1.13 6.01
C LEU A 73 -20.98 -2.42 5.79
N HIS A 74 -20.32 -3.52 5.41
CA HIS A 74 -20.97 -4.74 4.94
C HIS A 74 -20.52 -5.98 5.71
N LYS A 75 -20.26 -5.84 7.02
CA LYS A 75 -19.69 -6.88 7.88
C LYS A 75 -20.38 -8.23 7.75
N THR A 76 -21.71 -8.29 7.90
CA THR A 76 -22.47 -9.55 7.85
C THR A 76 -22.28 -10.29 6.53
N LYS A 77 -22.43 -9.58 5.40
CA LYS A 77 -22.25 -10.15 4.06
C LYS A 77 -20.81 -10.65 3.83
N ALA A 78 -19.84 -9.89 4.32
CA ALA A 78 -18.42 -10.27 4.22
C ALA A 78 -18.11 -11.50 5.08
N ASP A 79 -18.63 -11.57 6.32
CA ASP A 79 -18.45 -12.71 7.21
C ASP A 79 -19.06 -13.99 6.62
N GLU A 80 -20.29 -13.92 6.08
CA GLU A 80 -20.94 -15.06 5.41
C GLU A 80 -20.12 -15.58 4.22
N PHE A 81 -19.54 -14.67 3.41
CA PHE A 81 -18.70 -15.07 2.30
C PHE A 81 -17.41 -15.72 2.78
N LEU A 82 -16.74 -15.10 3.76
CA LEU A 82 -15.47 -15.60 4.33
C LEU A 82 -15.61 -16.99 4.94
N GLU A 83 -16.71 -17.25 5.67
CA GLU A 83 -16.98 -18.55 6.31
C GLU A 83 -17.17 -19.68 5.28
N SER A 84 -17.69 -19.35 4.11
CA SER A 84 -17.93 -20.32 3.02
C SER A 84 -16.79 -20.39 1.99
N ALA A 85 -15.72 -19.60 2.15
CA ALA A 85 -14.60 -19.59 1.20
C ALA A 85 -13.71 -20.83 1.33
N ASP A 86 -13.34 -21.41 0.19
CA ASP A 86 -12.34 -22.48 0.12
C ASP A 86 -10.92 -21.93 0.28
N TRP A 87 -10.68 -20.78 -0.37
CA TRP A 87 -9.39 -20.07 -0.36
C TRP A 87 -9.56 -18.62 0.08
N LEU A 88 -8.55 -18.15 0.84
CA LEU A 88 -8.39 -16.76 1.22
C LEU A 88 -7.03 -16.26 0.75
N PHE A 89 -7.02 -15.40 -0.26
CA PHE A 89 -5.82 -14.68 -0.65
C PHE A 89 -5.65 -13.42 0.23
N CYS A 90 -4.47 -13.30 0.81
CA CYS A 90 -4.03 -12.20 1.65
C CYS A 90 -2.94 -11.44 0.89
N LEU A 91 -3.25 -10.24 0.41
CA LEU A 91 -2.38 -9.48 -0.47
C LEU A 91 -1.93 -8.19 0.19
N ASP A 92 -0.65 -7.88 0.02
CA ASP A 92 -0.03 -6.62 0.42
C ASP A 92 -0.06 -6.36 1.93
N PHE A 93 0.05 -7.42 2.71
CA PHE A 93 0.29 -7.32 4.16
C PHE A 93 0.94 -8.59 4.71
N ASN A 94 1.82 -8.41 5.70
CA ASN A 94 2.66 -9.46 6.27
C ASN A 94 2.04 -10.21 7.47
N HIS A 95 1.00 -9.67 8.09
CA HIS A 95 0.28 -10.28 9.23
C HIS A 95 -1.15 -9.71 9.37
N PHE A 96 -2.09 -10.49 9.94
CA PHE A 96 -3.50 -10.11 10.03
C PHE A 96 -3.76 -8.80 10.80
N GLY A 97 -2.91 -8.42 11.74
CA GLY A 97 -3.05 -7.16 12.47
C GLY A 97 -3.13 -5.90 11.60
N ARG A 98 -2.63 -5.96 10.34
CA ARG A 98 -2.76 -4.87 9.37
C ARG A 98 -4.17 -4.71 8.81
N THR A 99 -5.06 -5.66 9.06
CA THR A 99 -6.48 -5.60 8.65
C THR A 99 -7.43 -5.11 9.75
N LYS A 100 -6.89 -4.77 10.94
CA LYS A 100 -7.64 -4.19 12.09
C LYS A 100 -8.90 -4.99 12.47
N LEU A 101 -10.11 -4.42 12.23
CA LEU A 101 -11.38 -5.05 12.61
C LEU A 101 -11.60 -6.42 11.94
N LEU A 102 -11.02 -6.64 10.77
CA LEU A 102 -11.13 -7.91 10.05
C LEU A 102 -10.16 -8.99 10.61
N ALA A 103 -9.08 -8.59 11.31
CA ALA A 103 -8.02 -9.49 11.77
C ALA A 103 -8.53 -10.69 12.60
N PRO A 104 -9.41 -10.54 13.61
CA PRO A 104 -9.89 -11.67 14.40
C PRO A 104 -10.63 -12.68 13.51
N LYS A 105 -11.49 -12.18 12.58
CA LYS A 105 -12.23 -13.04 11.66
C LYS A 105 -11.30 -13.87 10.78
N LEU A 106 -10.27 -13.24 10.18
CA LEU A 106 -9.30 -13.96 9.33
C LEU A 106 -8.52 -15.03 10.09
N ALA A 107 -8.20 -14.79 11.37
CA ALA A 107 -7.49 -15.74 12.20
C ALA A 107 -8.32 -17.01 12.46
N GLU A 108 -9.63 -16.88 12.66
CA GLU A 108 -10.55 -17.96 13.00
C GLU A 108 -10.94 -18.85 11.79
N LEU A 109 -10.76 -18.38 10.54
CA LEU A 109 -11.14 -19.13 9.35
C LEU A 109 -10.33 -20.41 9.20
N ASN A 110 -11.02 -21.50 8.81
CA ASN A 110 -10.41 -22.82 8.54
C ASN A 110 -10.09 -23.07 7.06
N CYS A 111 -10.27 -22.07 6.19
CA CYS A 111 -9.97 -22.18 4.75
C CYS A 111 -8.45 -22.20 4.47
N THR A 112 -8.08 -22.52 3.24
CA THR A 112 -6.69 -22.40 2.77
C THR A 112 -6.29 -20.93 2.67
N LYS A 113 -5.37 -20.47 3.52
CA LYS A 113 -4.88 -19.08 3.54
C LYS A 113 -3.61 -18.95 2.70
N ILE A 114 -3.59 -17.98 1.79
CA ILE A 114 -2.55 -17.82 0.76
C ILE A 114 -2.00 -16.39 0.85
N LEU A 115 -0.70 -16.23 1.06
CA LEU A 115 -0.02 -14.95 1.13
C LEU A 115 0.66 -14.59 -0.18
N ILE A 116 0.49 -13.36 -0.67
CA ILE A 116 1.35 -12.71 -1.67
C ILE A 116 1.69 -11.31 -1.14
N ASP A 117 2.95 -11.11 -0.75
CA ASP A 117 3.33 -9.89 -0.02
C ASP A 117 4.81 -9.56 -0.19
N HIS A 118 5.15 -8.27 -0.23
CA HIS A 118 6.52 -7.78 -0.34
C HIS A 118 7.04 -7.07 0.93
N HIS A 119 6.28 -7.08 2.01
CA HIS A 119 6.69 -6.48 3.28
C HIS A 119 7.68 -7.37 4.06
N GLN A 120 8.43 -6.71 4.96
CA GLN A 120 9.35 -7.39 5.87
C GLN A 120 8.61 -8.17 6.95
N GLU A 121 9.27 -9.22 7.50
CA GLU A 121 8.82 -9.99 8.66
C GLU A 121 7.40 -10.58 8.53
N PRO A 122 7.14 -11.43 7.51
CA PRO A 122 5.84 -12.07 7.36
C PRO A 122 5.58 -13.08 8.49
N ASP A 123 4.34 -13.12 8.97
CA ASP A 123 3.86 -14.18 9.87
C ASP A 123 3.58 -15.47 9.07
N VAL A 124 4.64 -16.16 8.67
CA VAL A 124 4.56 -17.34 7.81
C VAL A 124 3.74 -18.50 8.38
N GLN A 125 3.51 -18.51 9.71
CA GLN A 125 2.76 -19.59 10.37
C GLN A 125 1.25 -19.44 10.17
N SER A 126 0.77 -18.24 9.93
CA SER A 126 -0.64 -17.95 9.68
C SER A 126 -1.13 -18.35 8.28
N PHE A 127 -0.22 -18.74 7.36
CA PHE A 127 -0.56 -19.01 5.97
C PHE A 127 -0.19 -20.44 5.54
N THR A 128 -1.10 -21.08 4.79
CA THR A 128 -0.89 -22.43 4.26
C THR A 128 0.10 -22.43 3.09
N PHE A 129 -0.13 -21.51 2.13
CA PHE A 129 0.74 -21.32 0.97
C PHE A 129 1.10 -19.85 0.83
N GLY A 130 2.13 -19.55 0.05
CA GLY A 130 2.40 -18.16 -0.30
C GLY A 130 3.78 -17.91 -0.86
N VAL A 131 3.99 -16.65 -1.15
CA VAL A 131 5.27 -16.05 -1.52
C VAL A 131 5.38 -14.70 -0.82
N SER A 132 6.51 -14.46 -0.18
CA SER A 132 6.86 -13.16 0.41
C SER A 132 8.27 -12.81 -0.02
N SER A 133 8.46 -11.59 -0.54
CA SER A 133 9.77 -11.16 -1.05
C SER A 133 9.95 -9.65 -1.01
N THR A 134 10.79 -9.19 -0.09
CA THR A 134 11.21 -7.78 -0.02
C THR A 134 12.06 -7.30 -1.21
N GLY A 135 12.50 -8.22 -2.07
CA GLY A 135 13.19 -7.92 -3.33
C GLY A 135 12.25 -7.56 -4.49
N LYS A 136 10.94 -7.59 -4.26
CA LYS A 136 9.94 -7.14 -5.24
C LYS A 136 9.52 -5.70 -4.97
N SER A 137 9.19 -5.00 -6.04
CA SER A 137 8.82 -3.58 -5.96
C SER A 137 7.45 -3.35 -5.35
N SER A 138 6.54 -4.32 -5.54
CA SER A 138 5.13 -4.23 -5.15
C SER A 138 4.47 -5.61 -5.14
N THR A 139 3.35 -5.73 -4.46
CA THR A 139 2.50 -6.93 -4.54
C THR A 139 1.89 -7.09 -5.94
N CYS A 140 1.64 -6.00 -6.67
CA CYS A 140 1.21 -6.06 -8.07
C CYS A 140 2.24 -6.74 -8.98
N GLU A 141 3.55 -6.49 -8.81
CA GLU A 141 4.61 -7.22 -9.52
C GLU A 141 4.54 -8.72 -9.19
N MET A 142 4.30 -9.07 -7.92
CA MET A 142 4.23 -10.47 -7.49
C MET A 142 2.97 -11.18 -8.01
N VAL A 143 1.84 -10.50 -8.14
CA VAL A 143 0.63 -11.04 -8.79
C VAL A 143 0.86 -11.26 -10.28
N PHE A 144 1.56 -10.35 -10.96
CA PHE A 144 1.97 -10.56 -12.36
C PHE A 144 2.84 -11.83 -12.49
N ASP A 145 3.84 -11.98 -11.61
CA ASP A 145 4.68 -13.17 -11.59
C ASP A 145 3.87 -14.46 -11.33
N PHE A 146 2.91 -14.42 -10.40
CA PHE A 146 2.01 -15.53 -10.11
C PHE A 146 1.24 -15.98 -11.36
N ILE A 147 0.67 -15.02 -12.10
CA ILE A 147 -0.08 -15.30 -13.34
C ILE A 147 0.85 -15.91 -14.41
N VAL A 148 2.02 -15.32 -14.63
CA VAL A 148 2.96 -15.77 -15.66
C VAL A 148 3.56 -17.13 -15.32
N GLN A 149 4.00 -17.32 -14.06
CA GLN A 149 4.61 -18.58 -13.61
C GLN A 149 3.61 -19.73 -13.53
N SER A 150 2.32 -19.45 -13.34
CA SER A 150 1.25 -20.46 -13.43
C SER A 150 0.95 -20.91 -14.87
N GLY A 151 1.63 -20.32 -15.87
CA GLY A 151 1.44 -20.65 -17.29
C GLY A 151 0.28 -19.93 -17.98
N HIS A 152 -0.30 -18.90 -17.35
CA HIS A 152 -1.52 -18.25 -17.80
C HIS A 152 -1.32 -16.78 -18.25
N ARG A 153 -0.15 -16.45 -18.82
CA ARG A 153 0.12 -15.10 -19.35
C ARG A 153 -0.94 -14.64 -20.36
N ASP A 154 -1.49 -15.57 -21.13
CA ASP A 154 -2.56 -15.33 -22.11
C ASP A 154 -3.88 -14.82 -21.51
N LYS A 155 -4.10 -15.03 -20.21
CA LYS A 155 -5.26 -14.53 -19.48
C LYS A 155 -5.12 -13.10 -18.97
N ILE A 156 -3.96 -12.48 -19.12
CA ILE A 156 -3.79 -11.07 -18.75
C ILE A 156 -4.54 -10.20 -19.78
N ASN A 157 -5.63 -9.63 -19.33
CA ASN A 157 -6.45 -8.69 -20.11
C ASN A 157 -6.20 -7.24 -19.68
N ILE A 158 -6.90 -6.30 -20.32
CA ILE A 158 -6.74 -4.87 -20.05
C ILE A 158 -7.05 -4.50 -18.59
N PHE A 159 -8.06 -5.11 -17.96
CA PHE A 159 -8.44 -4.83 -16.57
C PHE A 159 -7.34 -5.26 -15.59
N ILE A 160 -6.76 -6.45 -15.81
CA ILE A 160 -5.61 -6.92 -15.03
C ILE A 160 -4.44 -5.97 -15.23
N SER A 161 -4.17 -5.56 -16.48
CA SER A 161 -3.05 -4.69 -16.83
C SER A 161 -3.16 -3.32 -16.16
N GLU A 162 -4.33 -2.69 -16.17
CA GLU A 162 -4.58 -1.39 -15.54
C GLU A 162 -4.42 -1.46 -14.02
N CYS A 163 -4.98 -2.50 -13.37
CA CYS A 163 -4.88 -2.70 -11.92
C CYS A 163 -3.43 -2.91 -11.50
N LEU A 164 -2.71 -3.85 -12.12
CA LEU A 164 -1.34 -4.17 -11.74
C LEU A 164 -0.36 -3.01 -12.04
N TYR A 165 -0.57 -2.31 -13.15
CA TYR A 165 0.24 -1.15 -13.48
C TYR A 165 0.07 -0.02 -12.46
N ALA A 166 -1.17 0.24 -12.01
CA ALA A 166 -1.45 1.27 -11.02
C ALA A 166 -0.67 1.06 -9.71
N GLY A 167 -0.66 -0.17 -9.18
CA GLY A 167 0.08 -0.50 -7.96
C GLY A 167 1.59 -0.36 -8.14
N VAL A 168 2.14 -0.90 -9.23
CA VAL A 168 3.57 -0.78 -9.51
C VAL A 168 3.99 0.70 -9.64
N VAL A 169 3.21 1.54 -10.33
CA VAL A 169 3.50 2.98 -10.47
C VAL A 169 3.50 3.66 -9.11
N ALA A 170 2.53 3.34 -8.24
CA ALA A 170 2.44 3.93 -6.91
C ALA A 170 3.65 3.55 -6.04
N ASP A 171 3.96 2.26 -5.93
CA ASP A 171 5.01 1.74 -5.04
C ASP A 171 6.44 1.99 -5.51
N THR A 172 6.61 2.20 -6.80
CA THR A 172 7.90 2.63 -7.38
C THR A 172 8.06 4.15 -7.44
N GLY A 173 7.03 4.91 -7.04
CA GLY A 173 7.00 6.37 -7.18
C GLY A 173 7.17 6.81 -8.63
N SER A 174 6.46 6.18 -9.56
CA SER A 174 6.64 6.32 -11.01
C SER A 174 8.06 5.94 -11.45
N PHE A 175 8.53 4.77 -11.02
CA PHE A 175 9.82 4.17 -11.39
C PHE A 175 11.06 4.94 -10.89
N ARG A 176 10.92 5.77 -9.84
CA ARG A 176 12.01 6.58 -9.28
C ARG A 176 12.68 5.93 -8.06
N PHE A 177 12.03 4.99 -7.40
CA PHE A 177 12.56 4.38 -6.19
C PHE A 177 13.54 3.24 -6.51
N SER A 178 14.44 2.97 -5.57
CA SER A 178 15.49 1.95 -5.72
C SER A 178 14.96 0.51 -5.87
N SER A 179 13.71 0.27 -5.44
CA SER A 179 13.00 -1.00 -5.64
C SER A 179 12.60 -1.26 -7.09
N THR A 180 12.79 -0.30 -8.01
CA THR A 180 12.50 -0.43 -9.43
C THR A 180 13.59 -1.24 -10.13
N HIS A 181 13.45 -2.55 -10.13
CA HIS A 181 14.37 -3.46 -10.80
C HIS A 181 14.03 -3.66 -12.29
N ALA A 182 14.91 -4.31 -13.05
CA ALA A 182 14.68 -4.63 -14.46
C ALA A 182 13.39 -5.44 -14.68
N SER A 183 13.04 -6.33 -13.73
CA SER A 183 11.79 -7.10 -13.76
C SER A 183 10.54 -6.23 -13.84
N VAL A 184 10.52 -5.08 -13.15
CA VAL A 184 9.42 -4.11 -13.21
C VAL A 184 9.27 -3.57 -14.64
N HIS A 185 10.35 -3.16 -15.29
CA HIS A 185 10.30 -2.66 -16.67
C HIS A 185 9.91 -3.74 -17.67
N HIS A 186 10.34 -4.99 -17.47
CA HIS A 186 9.89 -6.13 -18.28
C HIS A 186 8.39 -6.41 -18.11
N MET A 187 7.87 -6.36 -16.88
CA MET A 187 6.44 -6.43 -16.62
C MET A 187 5.70 -5.32 -17.37
N VAL A 188 6.12 -4.07 -17.22
CA VAL A 188 5.48 -2.93 -17.89
C VAL A 188 5.51 -3.08 -19.41
N ALA A 189 6.63 -3.50 -20.01
CA ALA A 189 6.72 -3.79 -21.43
C ALA A 189 5.69 -4.84 -21.85
N SER A 190 5.58 -5.95 -21.10
CA SER A 190 4.57 -6.99 -21.35
C SER A 190 3.14 -6.47 -21.27
N LEU A 191 2.82 -5.63 -20.28
CA LEU A 191 1.48 -5.03 -20.17
C LEU A 191 1.18 -4.07 -21.33
N LYS A 192 2.19 -3.33 -21.79
CA LYS A 192 2.08 -2.45 -22.96
C LYS A 192 1.80 -3.23 -24.25
N GLU A 193 2.47 -4.36 -24.46
CA GLU A 193 2.22 -5.27 -25.58
C GLU A 193 0.78 -5.80 -25.61
N LEU A 194 0.18 -5.96 -24.41
CA LEU A 194 -1.22 -6.38 -24.22
C LEU A 194 -2.24 -5.22 -24.33
N GLY A 195 -1.79 -4.02 -24.70
CA GLY A 195 -2.65 -2.87 -24.97
C GLY A 195 -2.84 -1.88 -23.83
N LEU A 196 -2.07 -1.99 -22.73
CA LEU A 196 -2.15 -1.04 -21.61
C LEU A 196 -1.96 0.41 -22.10
N GLN A 197 -2.95 1.24 -21.80
CA GLN A 197 -2.90 2.69 -22.02
C GLN A 197 -2.42 3.38 -20.74
N HIS A 198 -1.10 3.35 -20.53
CA HIS A 198 -0.49 3.84 -19.28
C HIS A 198 -0.80 5.31 -18.98
N THR A 199 -0.99 6.16 -19.99
CA THR A 199 -1.37 7.57 -19.81
C THR A 199 -2.68 7.72 -19.06
N LYS A 200 -3.70 6.93 -19.40
CA LYS A 200 -4.99 6.92 -18.67
C LYS A 200 -4.82 6.56 -17.20
N VAL A 201 -3.95 5.59 -16.90
CA VAL A 201 -3.68 5.21 -15.51
C VAL A 201 -2.95 6.33 -14.76
N HIS A 202 -1.96 6.98 -15.40
CA HIS A 202 -1.27 8.13 -14.80
C HIS A 202 -2.21 9.32 -14.57
N GLU A 203 -3.07 9.66 -15.55
CA GLU A 203 -4.09 10.70 -15.40
C GLU A 203 -5.01 10.40 -14.22
N ALA A 204 -5.47 9.15 -14.09
CA ALA A 204 -6.34 8.75 -12.98
C ALA A 204 -5.65 8.82 -11.61
N LEU A 205 -4.34 8.51 -11.54
CA LEU A 205 -3.57 8.52 -10.29
C LEU A 205 -3.09 9.92 -9.88
N TYR A 206 -2.70 10.76 -10.84
CA TYR A 206 -1.95 12.00 -10.58
C TYR A 206 -2.62 13.28 -11.07
N ASP A 207 -3.55 13.18 -12.01
CA ASP A 207 -4.17 14.36 -12.65
C ASP A 207 -5.68 14.44 -12.36
N ASN A 208 -6.16 13.75 -11.34
CA ASN A 208 -7.57 13.66 -10.94
C ASN A 208 -7.81 14.22 -9.52
N PHE A 209 -7.12 15.28 -9.14
CA PHE A 209 -7.27 15.90 -7.83
C PHE A 209 -8.16 17.14 -7.89
N LEU A 210 -8.91 17.36 -6.80
CA LEU A 210 -9.68 18.58 -6.61
C LEU A 210 -8.75 19.78 -6.37
N GLU A 211 -9.16 20.97 -6.79
CA GLU A 211 -8.41 22.22 -6.63
C GLU A 211 -7.99 22.48 -5.16
N ASN A 212 -8.86 22.17 -4.21
CA ASN A 212 -8.57 22.36 -2.79
C ASN A 212 -7.33 21.54 -2.32
N ARG A 213 -7.11 20.36 -2.88
CA ARG A 213 -5.91 19.54 -2.60
C ARG A 213 -4.64 20.24 -3.09
N LEU A 214 -4.65 20.86 -4.26
CA LEU A 214 -3.50 21.60 -4.78
C LEU A 214 -3.23 22.87 -3.95
N ARG A 215 -4.27 23.59 -3.56
CA ARG A 215 -4.15 24.74 -2.65
C ARG A 215 -3.64 24.35 -1.27
N PHE A 216 -4.10 23.19 -0.76
CA PHE A 216 -3.60 22.61 0.47
C PHE A 216 -2.12 22.24 0.37
N LEU A 217 -1.69 21.59 -0.71
CA LEU A 217 -0.28 21.27 -0.95
C LEU A 217 0.59 22.55 -0.94
N GLY A 218 0.18 23.61 -1.63
CA GLY A 218 0.88 24.90 -1.61
C GLY A 218 0.98 25.49 -0.21
N HIS A 219 -0.11 25.43 0.58
CA HIS A 219 -0.11 25.88 1.98
C HIS A 219 0.86 25.04 2.83
N VAL A 220 0.84 23.73 2.68
CA VAL A 220 1.69 22.81 3.44
C VAL A 220 3.17 23.08 3.19
N LEU A 221 3.57 23.16 1.94
CA LEU A 221 4.96 23.38 1.57
C LEU A 221 5.47 24.77 2.01
N SER A 222 4.61 25.80 1.98
CA SER A 222 4.99 27.17 2.35
C SER A 222 4.93 27.44 3.84
N ASN A 223 4.00 26.80 4.59
CA ASN A 223 3.69 27.21 5.96
C ASN A 223 3.81 26.09 7.00
N ARG A 224 3.98 24.82 6.58
CA ARG A 224 3.98 23.65 7.46
C ARG A 224 5.21 22.75 7.29
N MET A 225 6.16 23.15 6.47
CA MET A 225 7.42 22.47 6.26
C MET A 225 8.56 23.19 6.97
N GLU A 226 9.35 22.46 7.73
CA GLU A 226 10.60 22.92 8.33
C GLU A 226 11.76 22.06 7.80
N VAL A 227 12.83 22.69 7.34
CA VAL A 227 14.04 22.00 6.86
C VAL A 227 15.15 22.18 7.90
N ILE A 228 15.74 21.07 8.34
CA ILE A 228 16.78 20.97 9.34
C ILE A 228 18.06 20.55 8.60
N TYR A 229 18.74 21.53 7.99
CA TYR A 229 19.89 21.29 7.09
C TYR A 229 21.07 20.59 7.78
N GLU A 230 21.32 20.91 9.05
CA GLU A 230 22.40 20.30 9.84
C GLU A 230 22.22 18.81 10.09
N LEU A 231 20.98 18.29 9.88
CA LEU A 231 20.64 16.87 10.01
C LEU A 231 20.08 16.27 8.70
N ASN A 232 20.22 16.96 7.58
CA ASN A 232 19.72 16.50 6.27
C ASN A 232 18.27 15.99 6.32
N THR A 233 17.40 16.66 7.10
CA THR A 233 16.05 16.21 7.41
C THR A 233 15.04 17.32 7.17
N ALA A 234 13.83 16.95 6.74
CA ALA A 234 12.70 17.84 6.74
C ALA A 234 11.53 17.26 7.56
N VAL A 235 10.74 18.13 8.16
CA VAL A 235 9.49 17.73 8.82
C VAL A 235 8.33 18.56 8.29
N ILE A 236 7.22 17.89 8.02
CA ILE A 236 5.93 18.52 7.69
C ILE A 236 4.95 18.17 8.80
N TYR A 237 4.18 19.15 9.26
CA TYR A 237 3.14 18.93 10.25
C TYR A 237 1.81 19.57 9.81
N ILE A 238 0.74 18.80 9.90
CA ILE A 238 -0.61 19.20 9.51
C ILE A 238 -1.49 19.28 10.74
N THR A 239 -2.12 20.42 10.95
CA THR A 239 -3.08 20.61 12.04
C THR A 239 -4.50 20.22 11.62
N LYS A 240 -5.38 19.92 12.60
CA LYS A 240 -6.81 19.73 12.35
C LYS A 240 -7.44 20.95 11.64
N ALA A 241 -7.02 22.17 12.01
CA ALA A 241 -7.50 23.39 11.39
C ALA A 241 -7.15 23.45 9.89
N ASP A 242 -5.96 22.98 9.50
CA ASP A 242 -5.56 22.88 8.09
C ASP A 242 -6.45 21.91 7.32
N LEU A 243 -6.70 20.72 7.88
CA LEU A 243 -7.57 19.71 7.26
C LEU A 243 -8.99 20.26 7.04
N LEU A 244 -9.56 20.93 8.03
CA LEU A 244 -10.89 21.52 7.95
C LEU A 244 -10.93 22.68 6.95
N LYS A 245 -9.97 23.60 7.01
CA LYS A 245 -9.89 24.79 6.14
C LYS A 245 -9.90 24.41 4.65
N TYR A 246 -9.19 23.34 4.29
CA TYR A 246 -9.08 22.88 2.91
C TYR A 246 -10.01 21.73 2.57
N ASN A 247 -10.92 21.33 3.49
CA ASN A 247 -11.86 20.21 3.32
C ASN A 247 -11.15 18.93 2.86
N ILE A 248 -10.02 18.58 3.50
CA ILE A 248 -9.17 17.44 3.17
C ILE A 248 -9.80 16.14 3.63
N LYS A 249 -9.87 15.16 2.73
CA LYS A 249 -10.46 13.84 2.94
C LYS A 249 -9.39 12.74 2.99
N THR A 250 -9.85 11.51 3.24
CA THR A 250 -9.00 10.32 3.19
C THR A 250 -8.33 10.21 1.81
N GLY A 251 -7.01 10.04 1.80
CA GLY A 251 -6.19 9.96 0.59
C GLY A 251 -5.64 11.29 0.07
N ASP A 252 -6.22 12.46 0.44
CA ASP A 252 -5.74 13.76 -0.08
C ASP A 252 -4.35 14.15 0.42
N THR A 253 -3.87 13.55 1.51
CA THR A 253 -2.51 13.75 2.04
C THR A 253 -1.48 12.80 1.44
N GLU A 254 -1.91 11.87 0.58
CA GLU A 254 -1.01 10.89 -0.04
C GLU A 254 0.06 11.59 -0.90
N GLY A 255 1.30 11.09 -0.81
CA GLY A 255 2.42 11.61 -1.58
C GLY A 255 3.03 12.92 -1.08
N ILE A 256 2.39 13.68 -0.17
CA ILE A 256 2.92 14.98 0.33
C ILE A 256 4.28 14.80 1.00
N VAL A 257 4.49 13.72 1.73
CA VAL A 257 5.76 13.38 2.39
C VAL A 257 6.94 13.28 1.41
N ASN A 258 6.71 13.04 0.13
CA ASN A 258 7.76 12.87 -0.87
C ASN A 258 8.33 14.22 -1.39
N TYR A 259 7.58 15.33 -1.28
CA TYR A 259 8.03 16.60 -1.85
C TYR A 259 9.35 17.11 -1.25
N PRO A 260 9.57 17.11 0.08
CA PRO A 260 10.83 17.58 0.64
C PRO A 260 12.04 16.72 0.26
N GLN A 261 11.83 15.47 -0.17
CA GLN A 261 12.93 14.65 -0.69
C GLN A 261 13.57 15.23 -1.97
N SER A 262 12.87 16.12 -2.69
CA SER A 262 13.44 16.82 -3.85
C SER A 262 14.45 17.91 -3.48
N ILE A 263 14.51 18.32 -2.22
CA ILE A 263 15.49 19.29 -1.73
C ILE A 263 16.87 18.61 -1.71
N GLN A 264 17.88 19.33 -2.22
CA GLN A 264 19.26 18.85 -2.24
C GLN A 264 19.75 18.53 -0.82
N GLY A 265 20.34 17.35 -0.64
CA GLY A 265 20.93 16.92 0.63
C GLY A 265 19.94 16.28 1.60
N ILE A 266 18.62 16.41 1.43
CA ILE A 266 17.66 15.79 2.35
C ILE A 266 17.66 14.27 2.22
N LYS A 267 17.91 13.59 3.35
CA LYS A 267 17.95 12.13 3.48
C LYS A 267 16.72 11.55 4.17
N LEU A 268 16.09 12.28 5.11
CA LEU A 268 14.91 11.85 5.86
C LEU A 268 13.83 12.91 5.81
N VAL A 269 12.59 12.47 5.62
CA VAL A 269 11.40 13.31 5.75
C VAL A 269 10.43 12.67 6.74
N GLY A 270 10.03 13.42 7.76
CA GLY A 270 8.91 13.12 8.64
C GLY A 270 7.67 13.93 8.25
N PHE A 271 6.55 13.28 8.13
CA PHE A 271 5.25 13.91 7.87
C PHE A 271 4.26 13.49 8.93
N VAL A 272 3.72 14.42 9.69
CA VAL A 272 2.74 14.14 10.74
C VAL A 272 1.43 14.86 10.51
N VAL A 273 0.34 14.12 10.66
CA VAL A 273 -1.03 14.63 10.59
C VAL A 273 -1.68 14.51 11.96
N ASP A 274 -2.19 15.64 12.49
CA ASP A 274 -2.97 15.67 13.72
C ASP A 274 -4.38 15.11 13.45
N ARG A 275 -4.64 13.90 13.95
CA ARG A 275 -5.96 13.23 13.96
C ARG A 275 -6.59 13.36 15.33
N ASP A 276 -7.86 12.98 15.49
CA ASP A 276 -8.59 13.20 16.74
C ASP A 276 -7.96 12.46 17.94
N GLU A 277 -7.64 11.19 17.77
CA GLU A 277 -7.14 10.34 18.85
C GLU A 277 -5.63 10.12 18.79
N GLU A 278 -5.01 10.32 17.63
CA GLU A 278 -3.59 10.05 17.40
C GLU A 278 -2.96 11.00 16.39
N ARG A 279 -1.65 11.10 16.41
CA ARG A 279 -0.81 11.76 15.39
C ARG A 279 -0.25 10.69 14.50
N LYS A 280 -0.69 10.69 13.24
CA LYS A 280 -0.24 9.71 12.25
C LYS A 280 1.02 10.22 11.57
N TRP A 281 2.09 9.45 11.70
CA TRP A 281 3.37 9.70 11.05
C TRP A 281 3.51 8.92 9.75
N SER A 282 4.19 9.54 8.78
CA SER A 282 4.76 8.88 7.59
C SER A 282 6.22 9.31 7.46
N PHE A 283 7.08 8.35 7.22
CA PHE A 283 8.53 8.58 7.05
C PHE A 283 8.96 8.15 5.67
N ARG A 284 9.84 8.92 5.07
CA ARG A 284 10.51 8.58 3.81
C ARG A 284 11.99 8.90 3.92
N SER A 285 12.83 8.03 3.39
CA SER A 285 14.28 8.26 3.39
C SER A 285 14.89 7.99 2.03
N LYS A 286 16.15 8.44 1.89
CA LYS A 286 17.04 8.13 0.78
C LYS A 286 18.29 7.40 1.30
N GLY A 287 18.89 6.58 0.43
CA GLY A 287 20.11 5.84 0.78
C GLY A 287 19.87 4.83 1.90
N ASN A 288 20.77 4.80 2.87
CA ASN A 288 20.86 3.74 3.87
C ASN A 288 20.15 4.04 5.20
N PHE A 289 19.34 5.08 5.27
CA PHE A 289 18.55 5.35 6.49
C PHE A 289 17.30 4.46 6.54
N ASP A 290 17.26 3.55 7.52
CA ASP A 290 16.15 2.60 7.71
C ASP A 290 14.97 3.25 8.43
N CYS A 291 13.95 3.66 7.65
CA CYS A 291 12.69 4.20 8.17
C CYS A 291 11.90 3.18 9.00
N ASN A 292 11.97 1.88 8.69
CA ASN A 292 11.23 0.85 9.40
C ASN A 292 11.75 0.73 10.84
N THR A 293 13.04 0.57 11.01
CA THR A 293 13.68 0.52 12.34
C THR A 293 13.44 1.83 13.11
N PHE A 294 13.54 2.99 12.46
CA PHE A 294 13.26 4.29 13.06
C PHE A 294 11.82 4.40 13.55
N ALA A 295 10.84 4.05 12.71
CA ALA A 295 9.43 4.11 13.06
C ALA A 295 9.07 3.16 14.23
N ARG A 296 9.62 1.94 14.23
CA ARG A 296 9.43 0.97 15.32
C ARG A 296 9.97 1.49 16.64
N LYS A 297 11.21 2.00 16.64
CA LYS A 297 11.89 2.45 17.85
C LYS A 297 11.21 3.65 18.51
N TYR A 298 10.76 4.63 17.72
CA TYR A 298 10.31 5.90 18.25
C TYR A 298 8.78 6.13 18.17
N PHE A 299 8.08 5.49 17.20
CA PHE A 299 6.69 5.83 16.88
C PHE A 299 5.75 4.62 16.83
N GLY A 300 6.16 3.47 17.39
CA GLY A 300 5.30 2.29 17.47
C GLY A 300 4.75 1.84 16.11
N GLY A 301 5.52 2.05 15.04
CA GLY A 301 5.11 1.83 13.67
C GLY A 301 5.92 0.76 12.94
N GLY A 302 6.06 0.90 11.63
CA GLY A 302 6.82 0.00 10.75
C GLY A 302 6.51 0.23 9.29
N GLY A 303 7.11 -0.56 8.42
CA GLY A 303 6.94 -0.48 6.97
C GLY A 303 8.15 -1.04 6.22
N HIS A 304 8.48 -0.40 5.11
CA HIS A 304 9.65 -0.71 4.29
C HIS A 304 10.88 0.07 4.75
N PHE A 305 12.05 -0.32 4.24
CA PHE A 305 13.33 0.31 4.57
C PHE A 305 13.33 1.83 4.36
N ASN A 306 12.86 2.31 3.21
CA ASN A 306 12.82 3.75 2.89
C ASN A 306 11.42 4.39 3.04
N ALA A 307 10.40 3.65 3.49
CA ALA A 307 9.02 4.12 3.62
C ALA A 307 8.33 3.43 4.79
N ALA A 308 8.07 4.14 5.87
CA ALA A 308 7.41 3.59 7.05
C ALA A 308 6.33 4.53 7.59
N GLY A 309 5.42 3.99 8.38
CA GLY A 309 4.43 4.74 9.12
C GLY A 309 4.64 4.61 10.63
N GLY A 310 4.02 5.49 11.39
CA GLY A 310 4.02 5.43 12.85
C GLY A 310 2.85 6.21 13.44
N GLN A 311 2.70 6.15 14.75
CA GLN A 311 1.67 6.88 15.47
C GLN A 311 2.19 7.39 16.80
N ASP A 312 1.56 8.43 17.31
CA ASP A 312 1.82 8.97 18.64
C ASP A 312 0.52 9.50 19.24
N LYS A 313 0.35 9.33 20.56
CA LYS A 313 -0.82 9.84 21.30
C LYS A 313 -0.55 11.20 21.96
N GLU A 314 0.70 11.64 21.99
CA GLU A 314 1.08 12.94 22.52
C GLU A 314 0.52 14.10 21.67
N SER A 315 0.58 15.34 22.18
CA SER A 315 0.19 16.53 21.40
C SER A 315 1.06 16.70 20.15
N LEU A 316 0.56 17.42 19.15
CA LEU A 316 1.29 17.67 17.91
C LEU A 316 2.68 18.30 18.18
N GLU A 317 2.76 19.25 19.09
CA GLU A 317 4.01 19.89 19.47
C GLU A 317 5.00 18.90 20.11
N LYS A 318 4.53 18.08 21.06
CA LYS A 318 5.38 17.09 21.75
C LYS A 318 5.89 16.02 20.81
N THR A 319 5.04 15.50 19.90
CA THR A 319 5.48 14.48 18.93
C THR A 319 6.48 15.04 17.92
N ILE A 320 6.35 16.33 17.52
CA ILE A 320 7.36 17.01 16.68
C ILE A 320 8.69 17.14 17.44
N GLN A 321 8.66 17.51 18.73
CA GLN A 321 9.88 17.58 19.55
C GLN A 321 10.53 16.19 19.72
N LYS A 322 9.73 15.16 19.92
CA LYS A 322 10.19 13.76 19.93
C LYS A 322 10.87 13.38 18.63
N PHE A 323 10.30 13.74 17.47
CA PHE A 323 10.94 13.53 16.17
C PHE A 323 12.29 14.27 16.08
N LYS A 324 12.32 15.55 16.47
CA LYS A 324 13.56 16.34 16.47
C LYS A 324 14.64 15.74 17.39
N GLN A 325 14.26 15.17 18.51
CA GLN A 325 15.18 14.45 19.39
C GLN A 325 15.66 13.15 18.74
N ALA A 326 14.73 12.36 18.17
CA ALA A 326 15.06 11.11 17.51
C ALA A 326 16.05 11.28 16.34
N ILE A 327 15.92 12.33 15.52
CA ILE A 327 16.88 12.60 14.43
C ILE A 327 18.27 13.02 14.94
N ARG A 328 18.34 13.72 16.08
CA ARG A 328 19.64 14.04 16.73
C ARG A 328 20.36 12.78 17.20
N GLU A 329 19.63 11.82 17.76
CA GLU A 329 20.17 10.53 18.20
C GLU A 329 20.66 9.67 17.01
N ASN A 330 20.19 9.93 15.80
CA ASN A 330 20.56 9.24 14.57
C ASN A 330 21.42 10.11 13.64
N LYS A 331 22.09 11.15 14.18
CA LYS A 331 22.84 12.14 13.41
C LYS A 331 23.88 11.51 12.47
N GLU A 332 24.60 10.49 12.93
CA GLU A 332 25.65 9.82 12.13
C GLU A 332 25.11 9.15 10.86
N LEU A 333 23.85 8.66 10.89
CA LEU A 333 23.20 8.07 9.73
C LEU A 333 22.64 9.12 8.76
N LEU A 334 22.44 10.35 9.24
CA LEU A 334 21.85 11.44 8.47
C LEU A 334 22.92 12.38 7.86
N GLN A 335 24.12 12.35 8.33
CA GLN A 335 25.26 13.09 7.78
C GLN A 335 26.07 12.21 6.82
#